data_68de704dd05fa278c4c3c8ff11baec3f
#
_entry.id   68de704dd05fa278c4c3c8ff11baec3f
#
_cell.length_a   1.000
_cell.length_b   1.000
_cell.length_c   1.000
_cell.angle_alpha   90.00
_cell.angle_beta   90.00
_cell.angle_gamma   90.00
#
_symmetry.space_group_name_H-M   'P 1'
#
loop_
_entity.id
_entity.type
_entity.pdbx_description
1 polymer ?
#
loop_
_entity_poly.entity_id
_entity_poly.type
_entity_poly.pdbx_seq_one_letter_code
_entity_poly.pdbx_strand_id
1 'polypeptide(L)'
;MAIPWKKVLLTSDGDDVSFNIGRSLAELGCRLVLVGNESRMRSVAEKISENSKVQMRVEVVGLDMEDDKEATFDAAVDKAWEIMGNLDAFVNCYAYEGKMQDPFMMGENEFKKVLKINFASVWFLVKAVARRMRDHKTGGSIVLMSSIIGAERGLYQGAAAYGSCLAGVNQLVRTTALEFGKYQIRVNGIIRGLHLDDEFPTSVGKERAEKLVKDAAPLQRWLNVKTDLSSTVIYLISDGSRYMTGTSIYVDGGQSITRPRMRSYM
;
A
#
# COMPACT_ATOMS: atom_id res chain seq x y z
N MET A 1 -12.35 -20.88 1.67
CA MET A 1 -11.72 -21.15 0.37
C MET A 1 -10.22 -21.22 0.59
N ALA A 2 -9.60 -22.35 0.26
CA ALA A 2 -8.15 -22.42 0.27
C ALA A 2 -7.62 -21.51 -0.84
N ILE A 3 -6.81 -20.51 -0.50
CA ILE A 3 -6.10 -19.71 -1.50
C ILE A 3 -4.94 -20.60 -1.94
N PRO A 4 -4.88 -21.02 -3.23
CA PRO A 4 -3.69 -21.72 -3.70
C PRO A 4 -2.50 -20.79 -3.48
N TRP A 5 -1.40 -21.33 -3.00
CA TRP A 5 -0.13 -20.69 -2.65
C TRP A 5 0.24 -19.58 -3.64
N LYS A 6 -0.14 -18.34 -3.34
CA LYS A 6 0.20 -17.17 -4.18
C LYS A 6 1.62 -16.71 -3.87
N LYS A 7 2.33 -16.30 -4.88
CA LYS A 7 3.66 -15.69 -4.82
C LYS A 7 3.48 -14.17 -4.90
N VAL A 8 3.76 -13.49 -3.80
CA VAL A 8 3.41 -12.09 -3.62
C VAL A 8 4.66 -11.25 -3.44
N LEU A 9 4.82 -10.21 -4.26
CA LEU A 9 5.73 -9.11 -4.01
C LEU A 9 5.01 -8.06 -3.17
N LEU A 10 5.56 -7.73 -2.00
CA LEU A 10 5.02 -6.72 -1.09
C LEU A 10 6.07 -5.63 -0.87
N THR A 11 5.76 -4.38 -1.25
CA THR A 11 6.61 -3.25 -0.86
C THR A 11 6.30 -2.80 0.55
N SER A 12 7.32 -2.46 1.30
CA SER A 12 7.21 -2.10 2.71
C SER A 12 8.31 -1.12 3.11
N ASP A 13 7.98 -0.21 4.01
CA ASP A 13 8.97 0.56 4.77
C ASP A 13 9.18 0.02 6.19
N GLY A 14 8.49 -1.08 6.54
CA GLY A 14 8.53 -1.71 7.86
C GLY A 14 7.50 -1.15 8.84
N ASP A 15 6.52 -0.41 8.34
CA ASP A 15 5.39 0.11 9.11
C ASP A 15 4.41 -0.99 9.56
N ASP A 16 3.51 -0.65 10.47
CA ASP A 16 2.49 -1.58 10.99
C ASP A 16 1.55 -2.08 9.88
N VAL A 17 1.26 -1.25 8.88
CA VAL A 17 0.37 -1.61 7.77
C VAL A 17 0.97 -2.74 6.94
N SER A 18 2.17 -2.53 6.42
CA SER A 18 2.85 -3.52 5.57
C SER A 18 3.24 -4.78 6.34
N PHE A 19 3.65 -4.64 7.62
CA PHE A 19 3.97 -5.77 8.48
C PHE A 19 2.78 -6.69 8.70
N ASN A 20 1.62 -6.15 9.11
CA ASN A 20 0.43 -6.98 9.39
C ASN A 20 -0.16 -7.60 8.11
N ILE A 21 -0.10 -6.90 6.97
CA ILE A 21 -0.49 -7.48 5.68
C ILE A 21 0.44 -8.64 5.32
N GLY A 22 1.77 -8.44 5.38
CA GLY A 22 2.76 -9.49 5.10
C GLY A 22 2.59 -10.70 6.01
N ARG A 23 2.40 -10.47 7.30
CA ARG A 23 2.11 -11.53 8.28
C ARG A 23 0.84 -12.31 7.94
N SER A 24 -0.25 -11.63 7.62
CA SER A 24 -1.52 -12.29 7.27
C SER A 24 -1.41 -13.13 6.00
N LEU A 25 -0.66 -12.64 5.00
CA LEU A 25 -0.36 -13.39 3.78
C LEU A 25 0.49 -14.64 4.07
N ALA A 26 1.50 -14.53 4.92
CA ALA A 26 2.34 -15.66 5.34
C ALA A 26 1.53 -16.69 6.15
N GLU A 27 0.68 -16.26 7.08
CA GLU A 27 -0.23 -17.13 7.86
C GLU A 27 -1.18 -17.95 6.97
N LEU A 28 -1.53 -17.43 5.77
CA LEU A 28 -2.32 -18.13 4.75
C LEU A 28 -1.49 -19.03 3.81
N GLY A 29 -0.17 -19.04 4.00
CA GLY A 29 0.71 -19.86 3.20
C GLY A 29 1.18 -19.23 1.89
N CYS A 30 1.01 -17.92 1.68
CA CYS A 30 1.58 -17.22 0.53
C CYS A 30 3.11 -17.15 0.65
N ARG A 31 3.82 -17.37 -0.46
CA ARG A 31 5.25 -17.08 -0.54
C ARG A 31 5.44 -15.58 -0.73
N LEU A 32 6.27 -14.98 0.11
CA LEU A 32 6.49 -13.53 0.11
C LEU A 32 7.90 -13.16 -0.30
N VAL A 33 8.02 -12.08 -1.08
CA VAL A 33 9.23 -11.29 -1.22
C VAL A 33 8.93 -9.86 -0.79
N LEU A 34 9.64 -9.40 0.24
CA LEU A 34 9.56 -8.02 0.74
C LEU A 34 10.55 -7.15 -0.03
N VAL A 35 10.08 -5.98 -0.48
CA VAL A 35 10.87 -5.02 -1.24
C VAL A 35 10.88 -3.67 -0.53
N GLY A 36 12.08 -3.14 -0.27
CA GLY A 36 12.31 -1.88 0.44
C GLY A 36 13.72 -1.77 0.94
N ASN A 37 13.97 -0.97 1.99
CA ASN A 37 15.29 -0.91 2.61
C ASN A 37 15.73 -2.28 3.11
N GLU A 38 16.84 -2.80 2.59
CA GLU A 38 17.24 -4.21 2.80
C GLU A 38 17.40 -4.59 4.27
N SER A 39 18.09 -3.77 5.07
CA SER A 39 18.32 -4.08 6.48
C SER A 39 17.02 -4.10 7.28
N ARG A 40 16.12 -3.15 7.00
CA ARG A 40 14.80 -3.07 7.62
C ARG A 40 13.92 -4.25 7.20
N MET A 41 13.93 -4.60 5.91
CA MET A 41 13.14 -5.73 5.40
C MET A 41 13.60 -7.07 5.93
N ARG A 42 14.90 -7.27 6.18
CA ARG A 42 15.40 -8.49 6.86
C ARG A 42 14.80 -8.63 8.25
N SER A 43 14.81 -7.56 9.06
CA SER A 43 14.19 -7.59 10.40
C SER A 43 12.68 -7.85 10.33
N VAL A 44 11.98 -7.29 9.37
CA VAL A 44 10.54 -7.55 9.17
C VAL A 44 10.30 -9.01 8.76
N ALA A 45 11.11 -9.55 7.85
CA ALA A 45 11.01 -10.93 7.38
C ALA A 45 11.23 -11.94 8.51
N GLU A 46 12.21 -11.69 9.39
CA GLU A 46 12.48 -12.50 10.59
C GLU A 46 11.25 -12.51 11.50
N LYS A 47 10.71 -11.35 11.85
CA LYS A 47 9.53 -11.22 12.70
C LYS A 47 8.29 -11.92 12.12
N ILE A 48 8.08 -11.85 10.79
CA ILE A 48 6.97 -12.55 10.14
C ILE A 48 7.20 -14.07 10.22
N SER A 49 8.41 -14.53 9.96
CA SER A 49 8.76 -15.96 9.97
C SER A 49 8.63 -16.59 11.36
N GLU A 50 9.08 -15.90 12.42
CA GLU A 50 8.98 -16.34 13.79
C GLU A 50 7.54 -16.47 14.29
N ASN A 51 6.66 -15.56 13.84
CA ASN A 51 5.26 -15.51 14.25
C ASN A 51 4.32 -16.33 13.37
N SER A 52 4.82 -16.93 12.30
CA SER A 52 4.04 -17.77 11.39
C SER A 52 4.03 -19.23 11.87
N LYS A 53 2.82 -19.81 11.96
CA LYS A 53 2.65 -21.25 12.22
C LYS A 53 3.15 -22.14 11.07
N VAL A 54 3.34 -21.55 9.91
CA VAL A 54 3.88 -22.19 8.71
C VAL A 54 5.33 -21.75 8.57
N GLN A 55 6.27 -22.67 8.66
CA GLN A 55 7.70 -22.41 8.43
C GLN A 55 7.94 -22.00 6.97
N MET A 56 7.59 -20.76 6.62
CA MET A 56 7.83 -20.22 5.29
C MET A 56 8.89 -19.13 5.36
N ARG A 57 9.93 -19.29 4.53
CA ARG A 57 10.94 -18.26 4.38
C ARG A 57 10.37 -17.08 3.63
N VAL A 58 10.44 -15.89 4.25
CA VAL A 58 10.13 -14.62 3.61
C VAL A 58 11.41 -14.10 2.97
N GLU A 59 11.39 -13.92 1.65
CA GLU A 59 12.54 -13.44 0.90
C GLU A 59 12.60 -11.91 0.93
N VAL A 60 13.79 -11.35 0.68
CA VAL A 60 14.02 -9.90 0.72
C VAL A 60 14.79 -9.43 -0.50
N VAL A 61 14.34 -8.35 -1.09
CA VAL A 61 15.06 -7.62 -2.14
C VAL A 61 15.22 -6.16 -1.71
N GLY A 62 16.46 -5.69 -1.64
CA GLY A 62 16.77 -4.29 -1.34
C GLY A 62 16.35 -3.38 -2.49
N LEU A 63 15.65 -2.28 -2.15
CA LEU A 63 15.31 -1.21 -3.09
C LEU A 63 15.22 0.11 -2.34
N ASP A 64 15.87 1.13 -2.87
CA ASP A 64 15.67 2.51 -2.45
C ASP A 64 14.52 3.13 -3.25
N MET A 65 13.43 3.47 -2.56
CA MET A 65 12.25 4.09 -3.18
C MET A 65 12.50 5.56 -3.61
N GLU A 66 13.61 6.15 -3.20
CA GLU A 66 14.02 7.50 -3.59
C GLU A 66 14.94 7.51 -4.83
N ASP A 67 15.31 6.34 -5.38
CA ASP A 67 16.13 6.26 -6.60
C ASP A 67 15.39 6.92 -7.79
N ASP A 68 16.14 7.64 -8.62
CA ASP A 68 15.63 8.33 -9.80
C ASP A 68 15.59 7.43 -11.03
N LYS A 69 16.28 6.29 -10.99
CA LYS A 69 16.50 5.43 -12.17
C LYS A 69 15.46 4.33 -12.24
N GLU A 70 14.63 4.34 -13.26
CA GLU A 70 13.69 3.25 -13.53
C GLU A 70 14.38 1.87 -13.56
N ALA A 71 15.60 1.79 -14.09
CA ALA A 71 16.36 0.56 -14.15
C ALA A 71 16.61 -0.10 -12.79
N THR A 72 16.68 0.68 -11.69
CA THR A 72 16.83 0.15 -10.34
C THR A 72 15.58 -0.60 -9.91
N PHE A 73 14.40 -0.09 -10.23
CA PHE A 73 13.12 -0.74 -9.96
C PHE A 73 12.94 -2.00 -10.82
N ASP A 74 13.31 -1.92 -12.10
CA ASP A 74 13.31 -3.08 -12.99
C ASP A 74 14.20 -4.21 -12.44
N ALA A 75 15.43 -3.90 -12.04
CA ALA A 75 16.36 -4.88 -11.48
C ALA A 75 15.85 -5.51 -10.17
N ALA A 76 15.20 -4.72 -9.31
CA ALA A 76 14.61 -5.24 -8.07
C ALA A 76 13.45 -6.21 -8.36
N VAL A 77 12.58 -5.89 -9.31
CA VAL A 77 11.49 -6.78 -9.74
C VAL A 77 12.04 -8.03 -10.42
N ASP A 78 13.08 -7.91 -11.25
CA ASP A 78 13.73 -9.05 -11.91
C ASP A 78 14.29 -10.02 -10.88
N LYS A 79 15.00 -9.50 -9.87
CA LYS A 79 15.53 -10.31 -8.76
C LYS A 79 14.41 -10.99 -7.97
N ALA A 80 13.32 -10.29 -7.68
CA ALA A 80 12.15 -10.88 -7.01
C ALA A 80 11.51 -11.98 -7.87
N TRP A 81 11.42 -11.76 -9.18
CA TRP A 81 10.90 -12.76 -10.13
C TRP A 81 11.77 -14.02 -10.17
N GLU A 82 13.11 -13.87 -10.24
CA GLU A 82 14.06 -14.99 -10.23
C GLU A 82 13.95 -15.82 -8.94
N ILE A 83 13.92 -15.16 -7.77
CA ILE A 83 13.77 -15.82 -6.47
C ILE A 83 12.47 -16.64 -6.39
N MET A 84 11.38 -16.08 -6.91
CA MET A 84 10.06 -16.68 -6.81
C MET A 84 9.71 -17.61 -7.99
N GLY A 85 10.43 -17.50 -9.12
CA GLY A 85 10.15 -18.17 -10.40
C GLY A 85 9.00 -17.55 -11.19
N ASN A 86 8.08 -16.87 -10.55
CA ASN A 86 7.02 -16.00 -11.08
C ASN A 86 6.39 -15.22 -9.93
N LEU A 87 5.56 -14.23 -10.25
CA LEU A 87 4.75 -13.48 -9.28
C LEU A 87 3.28 -13.60 -9.67
N ASP A 88 2.43 -13.97 -8.71
CA ASP A 88 0.97 -14.01 -8.89
C ASP A 88 0.32 -12.67 -8.51
N ALA A 89 0.96 -11.94 -7.58
CA ALA A 89 0.45 -10.67 -7.13
C ALA A 89 1.57 -9.68 -6.74
N PHE A 90 1.26 -8.41 -6.90
CA PHE A 90 2.02 -7.28 -6.36
C PHE A 90 1.13 -6.46 -5.45
N VAL A 91 1.60 -6.18 -4.23
CA VAL A 91 0.91 -5.33 -3.25
C VAL A 91 1.83 -4.17 -2.88
N ASN A 92 1.44 -2.95 -3.24
CA ASN A 92 2.19 -1.76 -2.86
C ASN A 92 1.64 -1.18 -1.57
N CYS A 93 2.42 -1.30 -0.49
CA CYS A 93 2.13 -0.70 0.82
C CYS A 93 3.13 0.40 1.21
N TYR A 94 4.23 0.54 0.48
CA TYR A 94 5.23 1.56 0.80
C TYR A 94 4.64 2.97 0.61
N ALA A 95 4.71 3.80 1.64
CA ALA A 95 4.26 5.18 1.61
C ALA A 95 5.17 6.08 2.46
N TYR A 96 5.21 7.36 2.14
CA TYR A 96 5.86 8.39 2.91
C TYR A 96 4.93 9.61 3.03
N GLU A 97 4.34 9.78 4.20
CA GLU A 97 3.34 10.84 4.42
C GLU A 97 3.95 12.26 4.50
N GLY A 98 5.23 12.35 4.83
CA GLY A 98 5.87 13.61 5.19
C GLY A 98 5.54 14.00 6.63
N LYS A 99 5.60 15.29 6.93
CA LYS A 99 5.30 15.85 8.26
C LYS A 99 4.10 16.79 8.20
N MET A 100 3.32 16.82 9.27
CA MET A 100 2.29 17.85 9.44
C MET A 100 2.97 19.22 9.64
N GLN A 101 2.77 20.13 8.70
CA GLN A 101 3.42 21.44 8.67
C GLN A 101 2.61 22.45 7.85
N ASP A 102 2.93 23.73 8.00
CA ASP A 102 2.44 24.76 7.10
C ASP A 102 2.87 24.43 5.66
N PRO A 103 1.95 24.33 4.69
CA PRO A 103 2.28 24.01 3.31
C PRO A 103 3.27 24.99 2.66
N PHE A 104 3.28 26.25 3.09
CA PHE A 104 4.24 27.24 2.61
C PHE A 104 5.67 27.01 3.13
N MET A 105 5.84 26.19 4.15
CA MET A 105 7.14 25.82 4.71
C MET A 105 7.71 24.53 4.15
N MET A 106 6.96 23.84 3.28
CA MET A 106 7.45 22.61 2.63
C MET A 106 8.56 22.94 1.64
N GLY A 107 9.77 22.49 1.92
CA GLY A 107 10.92 22.66 1.04
C GLY A 107 10.83 21.80 -0.22
N GLU A 108 11.52 22.26 -1.29
CA GLU A 108 11.55 21.55 -2.58
C GLU A 108 12.00 20.09 -2.46
N ASN A 109 13.01 19.82 -1.65
CA ASN A 109 13.52 18.45 -1.46
C ASN A 109 12.49 17.54 -0.81
N GLU A 110 11.74 18.04 0.17
CA GLU A 110 10.67 17.28 0.81
C GLU A 110 9.53 16.99 -0.18
N PHE A 111 9.12 17.99 -0.97
CA PHE A 111 8.14 17.80 -2.03
C PHE A 111 8.59 16.74 -3.05
N LYS A 112 9.84 16.83 -3.52
CA LYS A 112 10.41 15.84 -4.44
C LYS A 112 10.43 14.44 -3.85
N LYS A 113 10.78 14.30 -2.58
CA LYS A 113 10.76 13.02 -1.86
C LYS A 113 9.35 12.44 -1.80
N VAL A 114 8.35 13.23 -1.40
CA VAL A 114 6.94 12.82 -1.37
C VAL A 114 6.49 12.33 -2.75
N LEU A 115 6.81 13.08 -3.81
CA LEU A 115 6.43 12.73 -5.18
C LEU A 115 7.13 11.44 -5.67
N LYS A 116 8.43 11.31 -5.40
CA LYS A 116 9.21 10.13 -5.78
C LYS A 116 8.64 8.86 -5.16
N ILE A 117 8.51 8.85 -3.84
CA ILE A 117 8.09 7.65 -3.11
C ILE A 117 6.63 7.29 -3.41
N ASN A 118 5.72 8.27 -3.36
CA ASN A 118 4.29 7.97 -3.39
C ASN A 118 3.68 7.91 -4.79
N PHE A 119 4.42 8.32 -5.83
CA PHE A 119 3.90 8.27 -7.20
C PHE A 119 4.89 7.68 -8.21
N ALA A 120 6.11 8.23 -8.34
CA ALA A 120 7.05 7.78 -9.38
C ALA A 120 7.49 6.33 -9.15
N SER A 121 7.89 5.97 -7.92
CA SER A 121 8.28 4.60 -7.58
C SER A 121 7.13 3.61 -7.76
N VAL A 122 5.90 4.02 -7.42
CA VAL A 122 4.70 3.19 -7.63
C VAL A 122 4.51 2.91 -9.11
N TRP A 123 4.63 3.93 -9.97
CA TRP A 123 4.54 3.75 -11.42
C TRP A 123 5.62 2.82 -11.95
N PHE A 124 6.89 3.00 -11.56
CA PHE A 124 7.99 2.14 -12.01
C PHE A 124 7.77 0.68 -11.59
N LEU A 125 7.36 0.43 -10.36
CA LEU A 125 7.07 -0.92 -9.87
C LEU A 125 5.88 -1.56 -10.60
N VAL A 126 4.79 -0.83 -10.76
CA VAL A 126 3.60 -1.30 -11.51
C VAL A 126 3.98 -1.70 -12.93
N LYS A 127 4.75 -0.84 -13.61
CA LYS A 127 5.24 -1.08 -14.97
C LYS A 127 6.16 -2.30 -15.04
N ALA A 128 7.14 -2.41 -14.13
CA ALA A 128 8.09 -3.51 -14.11
C ALA A 128 7.39 -4.86 -13.85
N VAL A 129 6.50 -4.94 -12.85
CA VAL A 129 5.75 -6.16 -12.53
C VAL A 129 4.80 -6.53 -13.68
N ALA A 130 4.03 -5.57 -14.20
CA ALA A 130 3.10 -5.83 -15.29
C ALA A 130 3.82 -6.28 -16.57
N ARG A 131 5.01 -5.74 -16.86
CA ARG A 131 5.85 -6.18 -17.97
C ARG A 131 6.23 -7.65 -17.82
N ARG A 132 6.69 -8.08 -16.65
CA ARG A 132 7.03 -9.49 -16.38
C ARG A 132 5.82 -10.41 -16.50
N MET A 133 4.69 -10.04 -15.92
CA MET A 133 3.45 -10.80 -16.04
C MET A 133 2.98 -10.93 -17.50
N ARG A 134 3.10 -9.85 -18.30
CA ARG A 134 2.78 -9.86 -19.73
C ARG A 134 3.70 -10.78 -20.52
N ASP A 135 5.01 -10.61 -20.36
CA ASP A 135 6.03 -11.28 -21.17
C ASP A 135 6.03 -12.79 -20.92
N HIS A 136 5.75 -13.20 -19.68
CA HIS A 136 5.59 -14.60 -19.29
C HIS A 136 4.16 -15.13 -19.45
N LYS A 137 3.20 -14.29 -19.85
CA LYS A 137 1.78 -14.67 -20.06
C LYS A 137 1.12 -15.28 -18.82
N THR A 138 1.54 -14.87 -17.62
CA THR A 138 1.00 -15.41 -16.37
C THR A 138 -0.29 -14.73 -15.94
N GLY A 139 -0.54 -13.50 -16.40
CA GLY A 139 -1.53 -12.64 -15.76
C GLY A 139 -1.14 -12.32 -14.32
N GLY A 140 -2.06 -11.83 -13.51
CA GLY A 140 -1.82 -11.57 -12.10
C GLY A 140 -2.72 -10.50 -11.50
N SER A 141 -2.44 -10.14 -10.25
CA SER A 141 -3.18 -9.10 -9.52
C SER A 141 -2.24 -8.06 -8.94
N ILE A 142 -2.50 -6.79 -9.20
CA ILE A 142 -1.80 -5.64 -8.64
C ILE A 142 -2.75 -4.90 -7.70
N VAL A 143 -2.33 -4.69 -6.45
CA VAL A 143 -3.09 -3.99 -5.43
C VAL A 143 -2.28 -2.78 -4.97
N LEU A 144 -2.83 -1.59 -5.15
CA LEU A 144 -2.19 -0.34 -4.76
C LEU A 144 -2.88 0.24 -3.52
N MET A 145 -2.12 0.44 -2.45
CA MET A 145 -2.62 1.08 -1.24
C MET A 145 -2.68 2.59 -1.44
N SER A 146 -3.81 3.17 -1.08
CA SER A 146 -4.08 4.60 -1.01
C SER A 146 -4.76 4.91 0.32
N SER A 147 -5.10 6.16 0.56
CA SER A 147 -5.80 6.62 1.76
C SER A 147 -6.93 7.58 1.39
N ILE A 148 -7.88 7.75 2.31
CA ILE A 148 -8.95 8.76 2.21
C ILE A 148 -8.40 10.17 2.00
N ILE A 149 -7.16 10.46 2.39
CA ILE A 149 -6.48 11.73 2.15
C ILE A 149 -6.37 12.04 0.65
N GLY A 150 -6.18 11.04 -0.19
CA GLY A 150 -6.06 11.19 -1.64
C GLY A 150 -7.38 10.99 -2.40
N ALA A 151 -8.47 10.68 -1.72
CA ALA A 151 -9.74 10.38 -2.37
C ALA A 151 -10.81 11.44 -2.08
N GLU A 152 -10.94 11.87 -0.84
CA GLU A 152 -12.05 12.72 -0.42
C GLU A 152 -11.59 14.14 -0.04
N ARG A 153 -10.58 14.25 0.83
CA ARG A 153 -10.08 15.55 1.33
C ARG A 153 -8.79 15.41 2.10
N GLY A 154 -8.01 16.49 2.15
CA GLY A 154 -6.94 16.66 3.12
C GLY A 154 -7.52 16.73 4.53
N LEU A 155 -6.96 15.95 5.44
CA LEU A 155 -7.44 15.86 6.83
C LEU A 155 -6.60 16.71 7.78
N TYR A 156 -5.44 17.18 7.34
CA TYR A 156 -4.52 17.98 8.14
C TYR A 156 -3.69 18.93 7.26
N GLN A 157 -3.12 19.93 7.91
CA GLN A 157 -2.28 20.92 7.26
C GLN A 157 -0.96 20.28 6.78
N GLY A 158 -0.58 20.52 5.52
CA GLY A 158 0.59 19.91 4.88
C GLY A 158 0.32 18.64 4.09
N ALA A 159 -0.90 18.09 4.14
CA ALA A 159 -1.26 16.88 3.41
C ALA A 159 -1.36 17.07 1.87
N ALA A 160 -1.29 18.30 1.35
CA ALA A 160 -1.57 18.58 -0.06
C ALA A 160 -0.68 17.78 -1.04
N ALA A 161 0.64 17.74 -0.81
CA ALA A 161 1.57 17.01 -1.68
C ALA A 161 1.29 15.50 -1.64
N TYR A 162 1.18 14.94 -0.44
CA TYR A 162 0.90 13.51 -0.25
C TYR A 162 -0.47 13.11 -0.81
N GLY A 163 -1.52 13.84 -0.46
CA GLY A 163 -2.88 13.60 -0.97
C GLY A 163 -2.97 13.67 -2.49
N SER A 164 -2.25 14.59 -3.13
CA SER A 164 -2.18 14.69 -4.60
C SER A 164 -1.52 13.44 -5.21
N CYS A 165 -0.44 12.93 -4.61
CA CYS A 165 0.19 11.68 -5.06
C CYS A 165 -0.79 10.50 -4.96
N LEU A 166 -1.50 10.37 -3.84
CA LEU A 166 -2.47 9.30 -3.64
C LEU A 166 -3.68 9.41 -4.59
N ALA A 167 -4.13 10.62 -4.90
CA ALA A 167 -5.15 10.86 -5.93
C ALA A 167 -4.63 10.41 -7.31
N GLY A 168 -3.35 10.67 -7.61
CA GLY A 168 -2.68 10.16 -8.80
C GLY A 168 -2.65 8.63 -8.83
N VAL A 169 -2.34 7.97 -7.70
CA VAL A 169 -2.39 6.50 -7.59
C VAL A 169 -3.80 5.96 -7.82
N ASN A 170 -4.84 6.63 -7.28
CA ASN A 170 -6.23 6.22 -7.54
C ASN A 170 -6.60 6.33 -9.03
N GLN A 171 -6.07 7.32 -9.75
CA GLN A 171 -6.24 7.40 -11.20
C GLN A 171 -5.39 6.36 -11.92
N LEU A 172 -4.16 6.09 -11.46
CA LEU A 172 -3.28 5.06 -12.02
C LEU A 172 -3.96 3.68 -11.99
N VAL A 173 -4.66 3.33 -10.91
CA VAL A 173 -5.46 2.09 -10.82
C VAL A 173 -6.42 1.97 -12.00
N ARG A 174 -7.17 3.03 -12.32
CA ARG A 174 -8.18 3.00 -13.38
C ARG A 174 -7.56 2.89 -14.77
N THR A 175 -6.52 3.68 -15.02
CA THR A 175 -5.88 3.73 -16.35
C THR A 175 -5.09 2.46 -16.65
N THR A 176 -4.31 1.97 -15.70
CA THR A 176 -3.54 0.72 -15.89
C THR A 176 -4.43 -0.52 -15.98
N ALA A 177 -5.58 -0.53 -15.29
CA ALA A 177 -6.57 -1.60 -15.46
C ALA A 177 -7.09 -1.71 -16.90
N LEU A 178 -7.32 -0.58 -17.56
CA LEU A 178 -7.74 -0.54 -18.97
C LEU A 178 -6.61 -1.02 -19.91
N GLU A 179 -5.38 -0.62 -19.65
CA GLU A 179 -4.24 -0.95 -20.50
C GLU A 179 -3.77 -2.41 -20.33
N PHE A 180 -3.82 -2.94 -19.09
CA PHE A 180 -3.25 -4.25 -18.76
C PHE A 180 -4.26 -5.39 -18.79
N GLY A 181 -5.56 -5.11 -18.78
CA GLY A 181 -6.62 -6.11 -18.74
C GLY A 181 -6.53 -7.16 -19.86
N LYS A 182 -6.12 -6.77 -21.08
CA LYS A 182 -5.89 -7.68 -22.20
C LYS A 182 -4.80 -8.75 -21.94
N TYR A 183 -3.92 -8.50 -20.97
CA TYR A 183 -2.88 -9.44 -20.53
C TYR A 183 -3.31 -10.27 -19.31
N GLN A 184 -4.59 -10.22 -18.93
CA GLN A 184 -5.13 -10.87 -17.74
C GLN A 184 -4.50 -10.36 -16.44
N ILE A 185 -4.05 -9.10 -16.42
CA ILE A 185 -3.52 -8.43 -15.26
C ILE A 185 -4.62 -7.51 -14.70
N ARG A 186 -5.04 -7.78 -13.47
CA ARG A 186 -6.00 -6.96 -12.75
C ARG A 186 -5.27 -5.91 -11.91
N VAL A 187 -5.76 -4.70 -11.90
CA VAL A 187 -5.22 -3.62 -11.06
C VAL A 187 -6.35 -3.01 -10.24
N ASN A 188 -6.25 -3.07 -8.92
CA ASN A 188 -7.24 -2.53 -8.01
C ASN A 188 -6.57 -1.71 -6.91
N GLY A 189 -7.32 -0.80 -6.31
CA GLY A 189 -6.88 0.03 -5.20
C GLY A 189 -7.58 -0.31 -3.90
N ILE A 190 -6.94 0.02 -2.78
CA ILE A 190 -7.56 0.08 -1.46
C ILE A 190 -7.39 1.51 -0.95
N ILE A 191 -8.51 2.17 -0.65
CA ILE A 191 -8.54 3.48 -0.02
C ILE A 191 -8.79 3.25 1.46
N ARG A 192 -7.69 3.21 2.23
CA ARG A 192 -7.78 2.96 3.66
C ARG A 192 -8.17 4.21 4.45
N GLY A 193 -8.87 4.01 5.55
CA GLY A 193 -9.01 5.02 6.59
C GLY A 193 -7.69 5.32 7.28
N LEU A 194 -7.70 6.31 8.16
CA LEU A 194 -6.54 6.62 8.99
C LEU A 194 -6.28 5.50 9.99
N HIS A 195 -5.00 5.22 10.19
CA HIS A 195 -4.46 4.34 11.20
C HIS A 195 -3.88 5.18 12.36
N LEU A 196 -3.85 4.62 13.57
CA LEU A 196 -3.41 5.38 14.75
C LEU A 196 -1.94 5.83 14.69
N ASP A 197 -1.11 5.13 13.93
CA ASP A 197 0.30 5.46 13.76
C ASP A 197 0.59 6.33 12.52
N ASP A 198 -0.45 6.77 11.78
CA ASP A 198 -0.31 7.77 10.71
C ASP A 198 0.13 9.14 11.27
N GLU A 199 0.63 10.01 10.41
CA GLU A 199 1.18 11.32 10.81
C GLU A 199 0.15 12.18 11.56
N PHE A 200 -1.11 12.23 11.10
CA PHE A 200 -2.11 13.06 11.76
C PHE A 200 -2.42 12.62 13.21
N PRO A 201 -2.78 11.36 13.50
CA PRO A 201 -3.00 10.91 14.87
C PRO A 201 -1.78 11.08 15.78
N THR A 202 -0.58 10.82 15.24
CA THR A 202 0.68 10.96 15.97
C THR A 202 0.95 12.41 16.34
N SER A 203 0.75 13.35 15.40
CA SER A 203 0.99 14.78 15.60
C SER A 203 0.01 15.44 16.56
N VAL A 204 -1.25 15.00 16.61
CA VAL A 204 -2.26 15.55 17.55
C VAL A 204 -2.23 14.90 18.94
N GLY A 205 -1.50 13.80 19.09
CA GLY A 205 -1.42 13.00 20.31
C GLY A 205 -2.49 11.89 20.37
N LYS A 206 -2.07 10.68 20.75
CA LYS A 206 -2.90 9.46 20.67
C LYS A 206 -4.23 9.57 21.44
N GLU A 207 -4.21 10.10 22.66
CA GLU A 207 -5.46 10.24 23.48
C GLU A 207 -6.49 11.16 22.79
N ARG A 208 -6.02 12.29 22.23
CA ARG A 208 -6.88 13.20 21.49
C ARG A 208 -7.37 12.56 20.18
N ALA A 209 -6.52 11.84 19.49
CA ALA A 209 -6.86 11.11 18.28
C ALA A 209 -7.94 10.04 18.54
N GLU A 210 -7.81 9.27 19.62
CA GLU A 210 -8.82 8.28 20.00
C GLU A 210 -10.21 8.90 20.27
N LYS A 211 -10.24 10.08 20.90
CA LYS A 211 -11.50 10.80 21.10
C LYS A 211 -12.07 11.28 19.76
N LEU A 212 -11.23 11.83 18.89
CA LEU A 212 -11.68 12.34 17.58
C LEU A 212 -12.30 11.24 16.70
N VAL A 213 -11.75 10.03 16.73
CA VAL A 213 -12.30 8.93 15.92
C VAL A 213 -13.66 8.46 16.40
N LYS A 214 -13.90 8.47 17.73
CA LYS A 214 -15.21 8.13 18.30
C LYS A 214 -16.29 9.12 17.85
N ASP A 215 -15.92 10.38 17.70
CA ASP A 215 -16.86 11.44 17.29
C ASP A 215 -17.04 11.52 15.76
N ALA A 216 -16.03 11.13 15.00
CA ALA A 216 -15.96 11.35 13.55
C ALA A 216 -16.19 10.10 12.71
N ALA A 217 -15.83 8.91 13.19
CA ALA A 217 -15.95 7.67 12.42
C ALA A 217 -17.26 6.94 12.77
N PRO A 218 -18.10 6.55 11.79
CA PRO A 218 -19.32 5.78 12.06
C PRO A 218 -19.09 4.50 12.84
N LEU A 219 -17.96 3.80 12.61
CA LEU A 219 -17.61 2.61 13.40
C LEU A 219 -16.91 2.93 14.73
N GLN A 220 -16.70 4.21 15.06
CA GLN A 220 -16.19 4.71 16.35
C GLN A 220 -14.86 4.09 16.82
N ARG A 221 -14.05 3.60 15.91
CA ARG A 221 -12.73 3.03 16.16
C ARG A 221 -11.76 3.28 15.05
N TRP A 222 -10.48 3.22 15.35
CA TRP A 222 -9.43 3.24 14.36
C TRP A 222 -9.40 1.97 13.53
N LEU A 223 -8.83 2.08 12.34
CA LEU A 223 -8.55 0.96 11.48
C LEU A 223 -7.61 -0.03 12.17
N ASN A 224 -7.99 -1.30 12.18
CA ASN A 224 -7.11 -2.40 12.58
C ASN A 224 -6.60 -3.10 11.32
N VAL A 225 -5.31 -2.95 11.05
CA VAL A 225 -4.71 -3.45 9.81
C VAL A 225 -4.89 -4.95 9.65
N LYS A 226 -4.64 -5.71 10.73
CA LYS A 226 -4.68 -7.18 10.68
C LYS A 226 -6.07 -7.72 10.33
N THR A 227 -7.11 -7.15 10.91
CA THR A 227 -8.49 -7.63 10.73
C THR A 227 -9.25 -6.95 9.62
N ASP A 228 -8.98 -5.67 9.37
CA ASP A 228 -9.80 -4.87 8.45
C ASP A 228 -9.17 -4.76 7.06
N LEU A 229 -7.84 -4.55 6.96
CA LEU A 229 -7.17 -4.37 5.66
C LEU A 229 -6.71 -5.68 5.03
N SER A 230 -6.10 -6.58 5.84
CA SER A 230 -5.50 -7.80 5.29
C SER A 230 -6.50 -8.67 4.56
N SER A 231 -7.74 -8.76 5.06
CA SER A 231 -8.82 -9.51 4.40
C SER A 231 -9.16 -8.96 3.00
N THR A 232 -9.15 -7.64 2.84
CA THR A 232 -9.40 -7.00 1.54
C THR A 232 -8.25 -7.21 0.57
N VAL A 233 -6.99 -7.13 1.04
CA VAL A 233 -5.81 -7.47 0.22
C VAL A 233 -5.90 -8.91 -0.25
N ILE A 234 -6.14 -9.85 0.67
CA ILE A 234 -6.29 -11.28 0.39
C ILE A 234 -7.39 -11.53 -0.65
N TYR A 235 -8.54 -10.89 -0.49
CA TYR A 235 -9.63 -10.96 -1.46
C TYR A 235 -9.20 -10.47 -2.85
N LEU A 236 -8.53 -9.31 -2.94
CA LEU A 236 -8.13 -8.72 -4.21
C LEU A 236 -7.04 -9.51 -4.95
N ILE A 237 -6.17 -10.23 -4.24
CA ILE A 237 -5.16 -11.10 -4.88
C ILE A 237 -5.70 -12.50 -5.17
N SER A 238 -6.86 -12.88 -4.63
CA SER A 238 -7.46 -14.19 -4.81
C SER A 238 -8.33 -14.28 -6.07
N ASP A 239 -8.75 -15.50 -6.39
CA ASP A 239 -9.68 -15.77 -7.49
C ASP A 239 -11.12 -15.30 -7.17
N GLY A 240 -11.42 -14.98 -5.90
CA GLY A 240 -12.68 -14.36 -5.49
C GLY A 240 -12.95 -13.02 -6.18
N SER A 241 -11.88 -12.32 -6.56
CA SER A 241 -11.93 -11.02 -7.25
C SER A 241 -11.57 -11.09 -8.75
N ARG A 242 -11.65 -12.29 -9.36
CA ARG A 242 -11.22 -12.53 -10.76
C ARG A 242 -11.89 -11.63 -11.81
N TYR A 243 -13.05 -11.06 -11.49
CA TYR A 243 -13.77 -10.15 -12.39
C TYR A 243 -13.69 -8.67 -11.93
N MET A 244 -12.78 -8.36 -11.00
CA MET A 244 -12.56 -7.01 -10.48
C MET A 244 -11.25 -6.45 -10.99
N THR A 245 -11.34 -5.32 -11.71
CA THR A 245 -10.19 -4.51 -12.12
C THR A 245 -10.61 -3.05 -12.27
N GLY A 246 -9.71 -2.10 -12.02
CA GLY A 246 -9.97 -0.67 -12.14
C GLY A 246 -10.80 -0.07 -11.01
N THR A 247 -11.06 -0.83 -9.94
CA THR A 247 -11.83 -0.34 -8.78
C THR A 247 -10.92 -0.04 -7.59
N SER A 248 -11.38 0.88 -6.75
CA SER A 248 -10.78 1.15 -5.44
C SER A 248 -11.83 0.92 -4.35
N ILE A 249 -11.49 0.08 -3.37
CA ILE A 249 -12.37 -0.29 -2.26
C ILE A 249 -12.04 0.59 -1.06
N TYR A 250 -13.05 1.24 -0.50
CA TYR A 250 -12.91 1.98 0.75
C TYR A 250 -12.94 1.00 1.93
N VAL A 251 -11.90 1.07 2.76
CA VAL A 251 -11.76 0.32 4.01
C VAL A 251 -11.44 1.33 5.12
N ASP A 252 -12.42 2.09 5.53
CA ASP A 252 -12.23 3.31 6.32
C ASP A 252 -13.21 3.48 7.50
N GLY A 253 -14.04 2.51 7.76
CA GLY A 253 -15.05 2.58 8.83
C GLY A 253 -16.07 3.72 8.63
N GLY A 254 -16.21 4.23 7.40
CA GLY A 254 -17.07 5.34 7.05
C GLY A 254 -16.44 6.73 7.28
N GLN A 255 -15.15 6.81 7.55
CA GLN A 255 -14.47 8.10 7.78
C GLN A 255 -14.61 9.06 6.59
N SER A 256 -14.57 8.56 5.35
CA SER A 256 -14.66 9.34 4.12
C SER A 256 -16.03 10.00 3.90
N ILE A 257 -17.09 9.36 4.37
CA ILE A 257 -18.46 9.87 4.19
C ILE A 257 -18.95 10.76 5.36
N THR A 258 -18.15 10.88 6.42
CA THR A 258 -18.48 11.76 7.55
C THR A 258 -18.31 13.21 7.14
N ARG A 259 -19.38 13.98 7.20
CA ARG A 259 -19.30 15.43 6.95
C ARG A 259 -18.65 16.10 8.15
N PRO A 260 -17.61 16.95 7.97
CA PRO A 260 -17.11 17.77 9.06
C PRO A 260 -18.25 18.68 9.54
N ARG A 261 -18.49 18.73 10.84
CA ARG A 261 -19.28 19.82 11.40
C ARG A 261 -18.50 21.10 11.15
N MET A 262 -19.17 22.18 10.66
CA MET A 262 -18.53 23.46 10.34
C MET A 262 -17.62 24.00 11.46
N ARG A 263 -17.86 23.58 12.73
CA ARG A 263 -17.04 23.91 13.89
C ARG A 263 -15.64 23.26 13.92
N SER A 264 -15.32 22.36 13.01
CA SER A 264 -13.99 21.69 12.94
C SER A 264 -12.92 22.54 12.25
N TYR A 265 -13.29 23.69 11.72
CA TYR A 265 -12.39 24.61 11.00
C TYR A 265 -12.17 25.96 11.69
N MET A 266 -12.68 26.14 12.89
CA MET A 266 -12.46 27.35 13.70
C MET A 266 -11.60 27.05 14.90
#